data_f7ea279ffaead774fdffb341af8fdacc
#
_entry.id   f7ea279ffaead774fdffb341af8fdacc
#
_cell.length_a   1.000
_cell.length_b   1.000
_cell.length_c   1.000
_cell.angle_alpha   90.00
_cell.angle_beta   90.00
_cell.angle_gamma   90.00
#
_symmetry.space_group_name_H-M   'P 1'
#
loop_
_entity.id
_entity.type
_entity.pdbx_description
1 polymer ?
#
loop_
_entity_poly.entity_id
_entity_poly.type
_entity_poly.pdbx_seq_one_letter_code
_entity_poly.pdbx_strand_id
1 'polypeptide(L)'
;MQIIRRYLAGIIVVVCLLSSVFSMQSRQVAVYLPMQANTEMEKRACWISYIDMESELSDKSEAAFRAKVHAMYDTVKRYGLNTVIVHARAMGDAFYSSDYFPYSEYMSKTRTYPGYDPYEI
;
A
#
# COMPACT_ATOMS: atom_id res chain seq x y z
N MET A 1 -56.71 48.80 -13.15
CA MET A 1 -55.56 48.08 -13.82
C MET A 1 -54.19 48.43 -13.23
N GLN A 2 -53.93 49.66 -12.79
CA GLN A 2 -52.63 50.05 -12.20
C GLN A 2 -52.29 49.41 -10.84
N ILE A 3 -53.30 49.19 -9.99
CA ILE A 3 -53.12 48.61 -8.67
C ILE A 3 -52.61 47.16 -8.76
N ILE A 4 -53.17 46.34 -9.65
CA ILE A 4 -52.77 44.95 -9.89
C ILE A 4 -51.34 44.87 -10.37
N ARG A 5 -50.90 45.78 -11.24
CA ARG A 5 -49.50 45.82 -11.73
C ARG A 5 -48.49 46.12 -10.62
N ARG A 6 -48.88 46.99 -9.65
CA ARG A 6 -48.00 47.29 -8.50
C ARG A 6 -47.84 46.11 -7.54
N TYR A 7 -48.90 45.37 -7.30
CA TYR A 7 -48.81 44.13 -6.48
C TYR A 7 -48.04 43.03 -7.21
N LEU A 8 -48.22 42.87 -8.51
CA LEU A 8 -47.48 41.90 -9.30
C LEU A 8 -45.96 42.18 -9.32
N ALA A 9 -45.57 43.43 -9.46
CA ALA A 9 -44.19 43.87 -9.39
C ALA A 9 -43.57 43.57 -8.01
N GLY A 10 -44.32 43.83 -6.91
CA GLY A 10 -43.87 43.52 -5.56
C GLY A 10 -43.65 42.03 -5.31
N ILE A 11 -44.55 41.20 -5.81
CA ILE A 11 -44.45 39.73 -5.68
C ILE A 11 -43.20 39.20 -6.44
N ILE A 12 -42.93 39.72 -7.65
CA ILE A 12 -41.74 39.31 -8.42
C ILE A 12 -40.45 39.66 -7.68
N VAL A 13 -40.38 40.87 -7.09
CA VAL A 13 -39.20 41.29 -6.32
C VAL A 13 -38.98 40.38 -5.11
N VAL A 14 -40.04 40.04 -4.38
CA VAL A 14 -39.95 39.15 -3.22
C VAL A 14 -39.50 37.74 -3.64
N VAL A 15 -40.03 37.20 -4.73
CA VAL A 15 -39.62 35.88 -5.26
C VAL A 15 -38.17 35.90 -5.71
N CYS A 16 -37.69 36.96 -6.37
CA CYS A 16 -36.30 37.11 -6.76
C CYS A 16 -35.34 37.19 -5.53
N LEU A 17 -35.74 37.88 -4.49
CA LEU A 17 -34.96 37.97 -3.24
C LEU A 17 -34.92 36.63 -2.51
N LEU A 18 -36.02 35.89 -2.46
CA LEU A 18 -36.03 34.53 -1.87
C LEU A 18 -35.19 33.53 -2.67
N SER A 19 -35.21 33.62 -3.99
CA SER A 19 -34.39 32.75 -4.83
C SER A 19 -32.90 33.04 -4.69
N SER A 20 -32.51 34.30 -4.49
CA SER A 20 -31.09 34.65 -4.26
C SER A 20 -30.58 34.17 -2.90
N VAL A 21 -31.43 34.18 -1.86
CA VAL A 21 -31.07 33.62 -0.53
C VAL A 21 -30.93 32.09 -0.62
N PHE A 22 -31.81 31.42 -1.37
CA PHE A 22 -31.75 29.98 -1.53
C PHE A 22 -30.52 29.53 -2.33
N SER A 23 -30.05 30.33 -3.29
CA SER A 23 -28.83 30.07 -4.07
C SER A 23 -27.54 30.21 -3.25
N MET A 24 -27.56 30.95 -2.15
CA MET A 24 -26.42 31.09 -1.24
C MET A 24 -26.24 29.88 -0.31
N GLN A 25 -27.31 29.07 -0.11
CA GLN A 25 -27.26 27.93 0.81
C GLN A 25 -26.67 26.67 0.21
N SER A 26 -26.40 26.65 -1.07
CA SER A 26 -25.78 25.49 -1.76
C SER A 26 -24.27 25.61 -1.97
N ARG A 27 -23.59 26.59 -1.36
CA ARG A 27 -22.15 26.49 -1.17
C ARG A 27 -21.93 25.41 -0.13
N GLN A 28 -21.81 24.19 -0.61
CA GLN A 28 -21.18 23.15 0.17
C GLN A 28 -19.81 23.70 0.55
N VAL A 29 -19.70 24.16 1.77
CA VAL A 29 -18.43 24.26 2.44
C VAL A 29 -17.91 22.83 2.38
N ALA A 30 -16.92 22.57 1.51
CA ALA A 30 -16.15 21.37 1.62
C ALA A 30 -15.55 21.45 3.03
N VAL A 31 -16.20 20.80 3.97
CA VAL A 31 -15.63 20.54 5.27
C VAL A 31 -14.44 19.68 4.93
N TYR A 32 -13.26 20.29 4.87
CA TYR A 32 -12.02 19.55 4.99
C TYR A 32 -12.10 18.88 6.36
N LEU A 33 -12.70 17.68 6.39
CA LEU A 33 -12.47 16.79 7.50
C LEU A 33 -10.95 16.70 7.55
N PRO A 34 -10.31 17.04 8.68
CA PRO A 34 -8.89 16.78 8.80
C PRO A 34 -8.76 15.31 8.45
N MET A 35 -8.03 15.03 7.38
CA MET A 35 -7.71 13.67 7.01
C MET A 35 -7.16 13.09 8.31
N GLN A 36 -7.92 12.16 8.93
CA GLN A 36 -7.44 11.49 10.14
C GLN A 36 -6.06 11.04 9.76
N ALA A 37 -5.06 11.62 10.42
CA ALA A 37 -3.68 11.23 10.20
C ALA A 37 -3.70 9.73 10.42
N ASN A 38 -3.58 8.99 9.32
CA ASN A 38 -3.54 7.55 9.39
C ASN A 38 -2.34 7.27 10.30
N THR A 39 -2.60 6.82 11.52
CA THR A 39 -1.56 6.50 12.50
C THR A 39 -0.74 5.30 12.07
N GLU A 40 -1.06 4.73 10.91
CA GLU A 40 -0.21 3.75 10.27
C GLU A 40 1.10 4.43 9.85
N MET A 41 2.17 3.93 10.42
CA MET A 41 3.52 4.37 10.09
C MET A 41 3.74 4.20 8.59
N GLU A 42 4.22 5.26 7.93
CA GLU A 42 4.59 5.21 6.52
C GLU A 42 5.49 4.00 6.25
N LYS A 43 5.10 3.16 5.28
CA LYS A 43 5.88 1.98 4.90
C LYS A 43 6.97 2.39 3.92
N ARG A 44 8.19 2.39 4.39
CA ARG A 44 9.39 2.54 3.58
C ARG A 44 9.99 1.17 3.35
N ALA A 45 9.77 0.62 2.16
CA ALA A 45 10.08 -0.76 1.84
C ALA A 45 11.26 -0.91 0.90
N CYS A 46 11.98 -2.01 1.02
CA CYS A 46 12.83 -2.54 -0.03
C CYS A 46 12.38 -3.94 -0.44
N TRP A 47 12.79 -4.32 -1.63
CA TRP A 47 12.48 -5.62 -2.20
C TRP A 47 13.69 -6.55 -2.09
N ILE A 48 13.48 -7.80 -1.66
CA ILE A 48 14.42 -8.90 -1.83
C ILE A 48 13.87 -9.80 -2.93
N SER A 49 14.46 -9.72 -4.10
CA SER A 49 14.00 -10.41 -5.29
C SER A 49 14.55 -11.84 -5.38
N TYR A 50 14.05 -12.62 -6.34
CA TYR A 50 14.60 -13.93 -6.66
C TYR A 50 16.08 -13.86 -7.11
N ILE A 51 16.51 -12.72 -7.69
CA ILE A 51 17.90 -12.50 -8.08
C ILE A 51 18.79 -12.38 -6.84
N ASP A 52 18.33 -11.64 -5.81
CA ASP A 52 19.03 -11.53 -4.54
C ASP A 52 19.05 -12.88 -3.81
N MET A 53 17.95 -13.65 -3.89
CA MET A 53 17.91 -15.03 -3.36
C MET A 53 18.96 -15.90 -4.01
N GLU A 54 19.07 -15.88 -5.34
CA GLU A 54 20.05 -16.66 -6.08
C GLU A 54 21.48 -16.27 -5.73
N SER A 55 21.80 -15.00 -5.80
CA SER A 55 23.17 -14.50 -5.64
C SER A 55 23.68 -14.57 -4.21
N GLU A 56 22.80 -14.34 -3.23
CA GLU A 56 23.20 -14.11 -1.85
C GLU A 56 22.79 -15.22 -0.89
N LEU A 57 21.74 -15.98 -1.20
CA LEU A 57 21.10 -16.89 -0.27
C LEU A 57 21.04 -18.35 -0.74
N SER A 58 21.26 -18.63 -2.05
CA SER A 58 21.14 -20.00 -2.58
C SER A 58 22.20 -20.95 -2.02
N ASP A 59 21.83 -22.22 -1.92
CA ASP A 59 22.68 -23.35 -1.53
C ASP A 59 23.48 -23.15 -0.21
N LYS A 60 22.93 -22.36 0.71
CA LYS A 60 23.54 -22.10 2.02
C LYS A 60 23.04 -23.09 3.07
N SER A 61 23.89 -23.37 4.06
CA SER A 61 23.43 -23.97 5.31
C SER A 61 22.49 -23.02 6.05
N GLU A 62 21.61 -23.54 6.90
CA GLU A 62 20.69 -22.73 7.70
C GLU A 62 21.39 -21.60 8.45
N ALA A 63 22.50 -21.92 9.13
CA ALA A 63 23.24 -20.91 9.91
C ALA A 63 23.80 -19.79 9.01
N ALA A 64 24.35 -20.11 7.84
CA ALA A 64 24.85 -19.13 6.89
C ALA A 64 23.72 -18.31 6.26
N PHE A 65 22.59 -18.95 5.97
CA PHE A 65 21.40 -18.30 5.47
C PHE A 65 20.86 -17.26 6.49
N ARG A 66 20.63 -17.67 7.74
CA ARG A 66 20.19 -16.79 8.82
C ARG A 66 21.12 -15.61 9.02
N ALA A 67 22.44 -15.85 9.10
CA ALA A 67 23.43 -14.79 9.25
C ALA A 67 23.35 -13.76 8.09
N LYS A 68 23.16 -14.22 6.86
CA LYS A 68 23.05 -13.35 5.69
C LYS A 68 21.76 -12.53 5.71
N VAL A 69 20.63 -13.14 6.02
CA VAL A 69 19.34 -12.46 6.12
C VAL A 69 19.37 -11.40 7.23
N HIS A 70 19.94 -11.70 8.40
CA HIS A 70 20.13 -10.70 9.45
C HIS A 70 20.97 -9.52 8.98
N ALA A 71 22.08 -9.76 8.27
CA ALA A 71 22.90 -8.67 7.72
C ALA A 71 22.14 -7.81 6.69
N MET A 72 21.27 -8.43 5.88
CA MET A 72 20.38 -7.71 4.96
C MET A 72 19.38 -6.83 5.73
N TYR A 73 18.73 -7.36 6.77
CA TYR A 73 17.78 -6.62 7.61
C TYR A 73 18.45 -5.47 8.38
N ASP A 74 19.66 -5.66 8.87
CA ASP A 74 20.44 -4.60 9.51
C ASP A 74 20.77 -3.47 8.51
N THR A 75 21.02 -3.83 7.26
CA THR A 75 21.22 -2.87 6.19
C THR A 75 19.94 -2.08 5.91
N VAL A 76 18.79 -2.75 5.81
CA VAL A 76 17.47 -2.13 5.66
C VAL A 76 17.21 -1.11 6.77
N LYS A 77 17.43 -1.50 8.03
CA LYS A 77 17.29 -0.60 9.20
C LYS A 77 18.24 0.59 9.13
N ARG A 78 19.50 0.38 8.76
CA ARG A 78 20.50 1.44 8.64
C ARG A 78 20.11 2.50 7.62
N TYR A 79 19.41 2.12 6.56
CA TYR A 79 18.85 3.07 5.58
C TYR A 79 17.50 3.67 6.00
N GLY A 80 17.04 3.41 7.22
CA GLY A 80 15.79 3.97 7.75
C GLY A 80 14.54 3.33 7.13
N LEU A 81 14.68 2.19 6.46
CA LEU A 81 13.55 1.43 5.94
C LEU A 81 12.92 0.58 7.06
N ASN A 82 11.62 0.32 6.97
CA ASN A 82 10.86 -0.39 8.00
C ASN A 82 10.07 -1.59 7.48
N THR A 83 10.20 -1.89 6.20
CA THR A 83 9.45 -2.97 5.55
C THR A 83 10.34 -3.67 4.54
N VAL A 84 10.28 -5.00 4.52
CA VAL A 84 10.92 -5.83 3.49
C VAL A 84 9.84 -6.60 2.75
N ILE A 85 9.90 -6.59 1.43
CA ILE A 85 9.03 -7.39 0.56
C ILE A 85 9.88 -8.50 -0.03
N VAL A 86 9.51 -9.75 0.21
CA VAL A 86 10.29 -10.91 -0.19
C VAL A 86 9.53 -11.72 -1.22
N HIS A 87 10.19 -12.14 -2.29
CA HIS A 87 9.62 -13.11 -3.22
C HIS A 87 9.43 -14.46 -2.54
N ALA A 88 8.18 -14.94 -2.52
CA ALA A 88 7.85 -16.29 -2.06
C ALA A 88 7.75 -17.29 -3.22
N ARG A 89 7.38 -16.79 -4.41
CA ARG A 89 7.21 -17.56 -5.65
C ARG A 89 7.51 -16.66 -6.84
N ALA A 90 8.56 -16.92 -7.58
CA ALA A 90 8.98 -16.06 -8.68
C ALA A 90 8.56 -16.61 -10.05
N MET A 91 8.78 -17.91 -10.32
CA MET A 91 8.63 -18.52 -11.64
C MET A 91 7.71 -19.77 -11.61
N GLY A 92 6.65 -19.73 -10.80
CA GLY A 92 5.74 -20.87 -10.63
C GLY A 92 6.32 -21.99 -9.76
N ASP A 93 7.42 -21.70 -9.07
CA ASP A 93 8.10 -22.51 -8.09
C ASP A 93 7.87 -21.98 -6.66
N ALA A 94 8.44 -22.59 -5.64
CA ALA A 94 8.32 -22.13 -4.26
C ALA A 94 9.69 -22.01 -3.60
N PHE A 95 9.87 -20.98 -2.77
CA PHE A 95 11.06 -20.79 -1.93
C PHE A 95 10.87 -21.39 -0.53
N TYR A 96 9.80 -22.14 -0.34
CA TYR A 96 9.41 -22.83 0.89
C TYR A 96 9.02 -24.28 0.57
N SER A 97 8.85 -25.13 1.57
CA SER A 97 8.35 -26.48 1.36
C SER A 97 6.93 -26.47 0.84
N SER A 98 6.67 -27.14 -0.28
CA SER A 98 5.34 -27.17 -0.92
C SER A 98 5.06 -28.54 -1.53
N ASP A 99 3.85 -29.05 -1.30
CA ASP A 99 3.35 -30.26 -1.96
C ASP A 99 2.87 -30.03 -3.40
N TYR A 100 2.71 -28.76 -3.78
CA TYR A 100 2.12 -28.36 -5.07
C TYR A 100 3.13 -27.81 -6.06
N PHE A 101 4.22 -27.24 -5.58
CA PHE A 101 5.21 -26.55 -6.40
C PHE A 101 6.62 -27.07 -6.14
N PRO A 102 7.41 -27.23 -7.21
CA PRO A 102 8.81 -27.64 -7.04
C PRO A 102 9.57 -26.55 -6.27
N TYR A 103 10.59 -26.97 -5.52
CA TYR A 103 11.49 -26.01 -4.87
C TYR A 103 12.27 -25.20 -5.92
N SER A 104 12.48 -23.93 -5.65
CA SER A 104 13.03 -22.98 -6.61
C SER A 104 14.50 -23.24 -6.91
N GLU A 105 14.86 -23.18 -8.19
CA GLU A 105 16.28 -23.22 -8.63
C GLU A 105 17.07 -21.97 -8.20
N TYR A 106 16.38 -20.87 -7.89
CA TYR A 106 17.00 -19.66 -7.34
C TYR A 106 17.40 -19.81 -5.87
N MET A 107 16.87 -20.81 -5.19
CA MET A 107 17.23 -21.15 -3.81
C MET A 107 18.16 -22.35 -3.74
N SER A 108 18.05 -23.29 -4.67
CA SER A 108 18.96 -24.43 -4.80
C SER A 108 19.05 -24.85 -6.27
N LYS A 109 20.26 -24.92 -6.79
CA LYS A 109 20.51 -25.33 -8.18
C LYS A 109 20.02 -26.75 -8.45
N THR A 110 19.96 -27.60 -7.45
CA THR A 110 19.45 -28.97 -7.54
C THR A 110 17.94 -29.06 -7.30
N ARG A 111 17.26 -27.92 -7.02
CA ARG A 111 15.86 -27.87 -6.60
C ARG A 111 15.56 -28.75 -5.37
N THR A 112 16.56 -28.96 -4.54
CA THR A 112 16.42 -29.76 -3.32
C THR A 112 16.11 -28.83 -2.13
N TYR A 113 15.02 -29.13 -1.41
CA TYR A 113 14.66 -28.41 -0.20
C TYR A 113 15.75 -28.61 0.87
N PRO A 114 16.27 -27.54 1.49
CA PRO A 114 17.46 -27.63 2.35
C PRO A 114 17.17 -28.17 3.75
N GLY A 115 15.92 -28.49 4.07
CA GLY A 115 15.52 -29.02 5.39
C GLY A 115 15.21 -27.93 6.44
N TYR A 116 15.25 -26.66 6.07
CA TYR A 116 14.81 -25.54 6.91
C TYR A 116 13.90 -24.61 6.12
N ASP A 117 12.95 -23.94 6.78
CA ASP A 117 12.07 -22.97 6.12
C ASP A 117 12.76 -21.59 6.07
N PRO A 118 12.98 -21.02 4.87
CA PRO A 118 13.56 -19.70 4.70
C PRO A 118 12.73 -18.56 5.33
N TYR A 119 11.46 -18.78 5.63
CA TYR A 119 10.56 -17.77 6.19
C TYR A 119 10.36 -17.89 7.71
N GLU A 120 10.94 -18.88 8.36
CA GLU A 120 10.95 -19.05 9.81
C GLU A 120 12.23 -18.48 10.47
N ILE A 121 12.65 -17.29 10.06
CA ILE A 121 13.92 -16.66 10.47
C ILE A 121 13.68 -15.48 11.40
#